data_98bf79d74598623be7ee900433f957e1
#
_entry.id   98bf79d74598623be7ee900433f957e1
#
_cell.length_a   1.000
_cell.length_b   1.000
_cell.length_c   1.000
_cell.angle_alpha   90.00
_cell.angle_beta   90.00
_cell.angle_gamma   90.00
#
_symmetry.space_group_name_H-M   'P 1'
#
loop_
_entity.id
_entity.type
_entity.pdbx_description
1 polymer ?
#
loop_
_entity_poly.entity_id
_entity_poly.type
_entity_poly.pdbx_seq_one_letter_code
_entity_poly.pdbx_strand_id
1 'polypeptide(L)'
;MWRRAGWLAITPSEAGVDKADFEVTKTMNQIPMTLRGAEKLREELEFLKGTRRPQIIAAIAEAREHGDLKENAEYHAAREQQGFCEGRIQEIEAKLSNAQVIDVTKMPNNGRVIFGATVSVENLDTEDQQTYRIVGDDEADFKHNLISVNSPIARGLIGKEEGDVVTIKTPGGEVEYEILKVEYL
;
A
#
# COMPACT_ATOMS: atom_id res chain seq x y z
N MET A 1 -10.99 66.67 -28.63
CA MET A 1 -11.54 65.46 -29.27
C MET A 1 -10.70 64.23 -28.83
N TRP A 2 -11.09 63.53 -27.75
CA TRP A 2 -10.37 62.40 -27.23
C TRP A 2 -11.28 61.19 -27.35
N ARG A 3 -10.88 60.20 -28.15
CA ARG A 3 -11.59 58.91 -28.29
C ARG A 3 -11.23 58.01 -27.12
N ARG A 4 -12.24 57.56 -26.38
CA ARG A 4 -12.15 56.54 -25.35
C ARG A 4 -11.90 55.18 -26.03
N ALA A 5 -10.77 54.52 -25.74
CA ALA A 5 -10.52 53.15 -26.05
C ALA A 5 -11.22 52.28 -25.00
N GLY A 6 -12.15 51.41 -25.45
CA GLY A 6 -12.85 50.46 -24.60
C GLY A 6 -11.94 49.33 -24.23
N TRP A 7 -11.86 49.04 -22.94
CA TRP A 7 -11.24 47.81 -22.41
C TRP A 7 -12.28 46.71 -22.48
N LEU A 8 -12.06 45.74 -23.38
CA LEU A 8 -12.77 44.48 -23.36
C LEU A 8 -12.25 43.67 -22.17
N ALA A 9 -13.09 43.43 -21.19
CA ALA A 9 -12.85 42.48 -20.12
C ALA A 9 -12.86 41.08 -20.74
N ILE A 10 -11.67 40.44 -20.74
CA ILE A 10 -11.55 39.03 -21.05
C ILE A 10 -11.97 38.27 -19.78
N THR A 11 -13.14 37.65 -19.81
CA THR A 11 -13.56 36.68 -18.81
C THR A 11 -12.68 35.43 -18.96
N PRO A 12 -12.11 34.86 -17.87
CA PRO A 12 -11.45 33.57 -17.98
C PRO A 12 -12.51 32.53 -18.32
N SER A 13 -12.38 31.93 -19.51
CA SER A 13 -13.10 30.72 -19.88
C SER A 13 -12.75 29.62 -18.86
N GLU A 14 -13.76 29.09 -18.20
CA GLU A 14 -13.67 27.84 -17.40
C GLU A 14 -13.09 26.75 -18.30
N ALA A 15 -11.80 26.47 -18.11
CA ALA A 15 -11.19 25.30 -18.68
C ALA A 15 -11.81 24.10 -17.97
N GLY A 16 -12.83 23.52 -18.60
CA GLY A 16 -13.41 22.25 -18.17
C GLY A 16 -12.33 21.20 -18.20
N VAL A 17 -11.82 20.82 -17.04
CA VAL A 17 -11.00 19.64 -16.88
C VAL A 17 -11.91 18.47 -17.23
N ASP A 18 -11.59 17.77 -18.32
CA ASP A 18 -12.40 16.68 -18.85
C ASP A 18 -12.48 15.58 -17.76
N LYS A 19 -13.70 15.10 -17.45
CA LYS A 19 -13.89 14.02 -16.48
C LYS A 19 -13.06 12.77 -16.83
N ALA A 20 -12.80 12.57 -18.13
CA ALA A 20 -11.96 11.51 -18.63
C ALA A 20 -10.50 11.65 -18.18
N ASP A 21 -9.94 12.88 -18.19
CA ASP A 21 -8.57 13.14 -17.72
C ASP A 21 -8.44 12.96 -16.20
N PHE A 22 -9.50 13.27 -15.44
CA PHE A 22 -9.53 13.04 -14.00
C PHE A 22 -9.61 11.55 -13.65
N GLU A 23 -10.37 10.75 -14.41
CA GLU A 23 -10.44 9.29 -14.21
C GLU A 23 -9.14 8.59 -14.62
N VAL A 24 -8.50 9.03 -15.71
CA VAL A 24 -7.21 8.48 -16.16
C VAL A 24 -6.10 8.78 -15.15
N THR A 25 -6.05 9.97 -14.57
CA THR A 25 -5.07 10.31 -13.52
C THR A 25 -5.33 9.58 -12.22
N LYS A 26 -6.58 9.26 -11.89
CA LYS A 26 -6.95 8.46 -10.71
C LYS A 26 -6.49 7.01 -10.83
N THR A 27 -6.57 6.42 -12.04
CA THR A 27 -6.11 5.05 -12.31
C THR A 27 -4.58 4.93 -12.32
N MET A 28 -3.84 5.99 -12.64
CA MET A 28 -2.37 5.97 -12.69
C MET A 28 -1.69 5.98 -11.32
N ASN A 29 -2.41 6.27 -10.22
CA ASN A 29 -1.87 6.36 -8.87
C ASN A 29 -2.42 5.30 -7.91
N GLN A 30 -3.14 4.29 -8.40
CA GLN A 30 -3.65 3.23 -7.53
C GLN A 30 -2.55 2.24 -7.18
N ILE A 31 -2.44 1.96 -5.88
CA ILE A 31 -1.44 1.01 -5.33
C ILE A 31 -2.11 -0.37 -5.25
N PRO A 32 -1.53 -1.40 -5.89
CA PRO A 32 -2.11 -2.74 -5.81
C PRO A 32 -2.01 -3.28 -4.37
N MET A 33 -3.10 -3.85 -3.90
CA MET A 33 -3.22 -4.44 -2.58
C MET A 33 -4.01 -5.74 -2.66
N THR A 34 -3.61 -6.76 -1.90
CA THR A 34 -4.41 -7.99 -1.85
C THR A 34 -5.69 -7.78 -1.06
N LEU A 35 -6.70 -8.62 -1.28
CA LEU A 35 -7.93 -8.60 -0.49
C LEU A 35 -7.61 -8.72 1.01
N ARG A 36 -6.73 -9.66 1.37
CA ARG A 36 -6.31 -9.90 2.76
C ARG A 36 -5.58 -8.70 3.37
N GLY A 37 -4.73 -8.01 2.61
CA GLY A 37 -4.06 -6.80 3.06
C GLY A 37 -5.03 -5.65 3.33
N ALA A 38 -6.00 -5.47 2.44
CA ALA A 38 -7.06 -4.48 2.62
C ALA A 38 -7.94 -4.77 3.85
N GLU A 39 -8.26 -6.04 4.09
CA GLU A 39 -9.01 -6.46 5.28
C GLU A 39 -8.23 -6.17 6.57
N LYS A 40 -6.96 -6.54 6.65
CA LYS A 40 -6.10 -6.23 7.80
C LYS A 40 -6.01 -4.73 8.10
N LEU A 41 -5.86 -3.90 7.08
CA LEU A 41 -5.82 -2.45 7.27
C LEU A 41 -7.17 -1.90 7.75
N ARG A 42 -8.29 -2.45 7.28
CA ARG A 42 -9.63 -2.05 7.77
C ARG A 42 -9.82 -2.44 9.24
N GLU A 43 -9.42 -3.65 9.63
CA GLU A 43 -9.49 -4.11 11.02
C GLU A 43 -8.61 -3.24 11.94
N GLU A 44 -7.38 -2.91 11.51
CA GLU A 44 -6.50 -2.01 12.25
C GLU A 44 -7.12 -0.61 12.39
N LEU A 45 -7.72 -0.08 11.32
CA LEU A 45 -8.38 1.22 11.33
C LEU A 45 -9.56 1.25 12.31
N GLU A 46 -10.38 0.20 12.30
CA GLU A 46 -11.52 0.05 13.21
C GLU A 46 -11.04 -0.02 14.67
N PHE A 47 -10.00 -0.81 14.95
CA PHE A 47 -9.39 -0.88 16.29
C PHE A 47 -8.83 0.47 16.74
N LEU A 48 -8.10 1.18 15.88
CA LEU A 48 -7.53 2.49 16.21
C LEU A 48 -8.61 3.51 16.53
N LYS A 49 -9.67 3.57 15.72
CA LYS A 49 -10.78 4.52 15.90
C LYS A 49 -11.72 4.13 17.04
N GLY A 50 -12.08 2.86 17.12
CA GLY A 50 -13.08 2.37 18.06
C GLY A 50 -12.55 2.07 19.46
N THR A 51 -11.27 1.72 19.58
CA THR A 51 -10.69 1.28 20.85
C THR A 51 -9.53 2.16 21.28
N ARG A 52 -8.50 2.28 20.47
CA ARG A 52 -7.25 2.93 20.89
C ARG A 52 -7.41 4.43 21.12
N ARG A 53 -8.04 5.13 20.17
CA ARG A 53 -8.30 6.58 20.29
C ARG A 53 -9.11 6.95 21.54
N PRO A 54 -10.26 6.29 21.87
CA PRO A 54 -10.98 6.55 23.11
C PRO A 54 -10.15 6.29 24.36
N GLN A 55 -9.33 5.23 24.40
CA GLN A 55 -8.42 4.96 25.52
C GLN A 55 -7.42 6.11 25.74
N ILE A 56 -6.82 6.60 24.67
CA ILE A 56 -5.87 7.72 24.72
C ILE A 56 -6.57 9.00 25.21
N ILE A 57 -7.78 9.27 24.74
CA ILE A 57 -8.56 10.44 25.17
C ILE A 57 -8.86 10.35 26.67
N ALA A 58 -9.23 9.16 27.18
CA ALA A 58 -9.45 8.95 28.60
C ALA A 58 -8.17 9.16 29.41
N ALA A 59 -7.02 8.63 28.96
CA ALA A 59 -5.74 8.83 29.61
C ALA A 59 -5.31 10.31 29.65
N ILE A 60 -5.60 11.08 28.59
CA ILE A 60 -5.36 12.53 28.57
C ILE A 60 -6.25 13.25 29.61
N ALA A 61 -7.52 12.83 29.72
CA ALA A 61 -8.45 13.43 30.69
C ALA A 61 -7.99 13.14 32.14
N GLU A 62 -7.64 11.89 32.44
CA GLU A 62 -7.10 11.47 33.72
C GLU A 62 -5.83 12.23 34.07
N ALA A 63 -4.87 12.31 33.17
CA ALA A 63 -3.63 13.05 33.41
C ALA A 63 -3.86 14.53 33.72
N ARG A 64 -4.89 15.16 33.14
CA ARG A 64 -5.24 16.56 33.43
C ARG A 64 -5.74 16.77 34.83
N GLU A 65 -6.37 15.79 35.46
CA GLU A 65 -6.88 15.88 36.84
C GLU A 65 -5.73 15.94 37.88
N HIS A 66 -4.53 15.45 37.50
CA HIS A 66 -3.36 15.48 38.37
C HIS A 66 -2.66 16.85 38.48
N GLY A 67 -3.15 17.88 37.78
CA GLY A 67 -2.64 19.28 37.87
C GLY A 67 -1.42 19.49 36.96
N ASP A 68 -0.61 20.44 37.26
CA ASP A 68 0.47 21.04 36.44
C ASP A 68 0.86 20.33 35.16
N LEU A 69 0.16 20.65 34.06
CA LEU A 69 0.32 20.01 32.77
C LEU A 69 1.72 20.15 32.17
N LYS A 70 2.47 21.17 32.62
CA LYS A 70 3.78 21.47 32.06
C LYS A 70 4.85 20.49 32.51
N GLU A 71 4.72 19.96 33.72
CA GLU A 71 5.64 18.98 34.33
C GLU A 71 5.05 17.56 34.38
N ASN A 72 3.81 17.38 33.86
CA ASN A 72 3.10 16.12 33.92
C ASN A 72 3.57 15.18 32.79
N ALA A 73 4.45 14.23 33.10
CA ALA A 73 5.00 13.26 32.15
C ALA A 73 3.91 12.36 31.53
N GLU A 74 2.88 11.99 32.31
CA GLU A 74 1.76 11.15 31.80
C GLU A 74 0.94 11.89 30.74
N TYR A 75 0.67 13.17 30.97
CA TYR A 75 0.00 14.02 30.00
C TYR A 75 0.79 14.12 28.70
N HIS A 76 2.10 14.36 28.76
CA HIS A 76 2.95 14.45 27.59
C HIS A 76 3.01 13.12 26.85
N ALA A 77 3.17 12.00 27.54
CA ALA A 77 3.16 10.67 26.92
C ALA A 77 1.82 10.34 26.25
N ALA A 78 0.69 10.65 26.88
CA ALA A 78 -0.63 10.44 26.28
C ALA A 78 -0.88 11.31 25.03
N ARG A 79 -0.37 12.56 25.05
CA ARG A 79 -0.44 13.46 23.87
C ARG A 79 0.43 12.96 22.70
N GLU A 80 1.61 12.43 23.00
CA GLU A 80 2.47 11.80 22.01
C GLU A 80 1.79 10.58 21.37
N GLN A 81 1.22 9.67 22.20
CA GLN A 81 0.44 8.53 21.72
C GLN A 81 -0.76 8.95 20.88
N GLN A 82 -1.42 10.08 21.21
CA GLN A 82 -2.48 10.63 20.38
C GLN A 82 -1.95 11.00 18.99
N GLY A 83 -0.82 11.69 18.92
CA GLY A 83 -0.18 12.05 17.66
C GLY A 83 0.12 10.83 16.78
N PHE A 84 0.70 9.77 17.35
CA PHE A 84 0.97 8.53 16.64
C PHE A 84 -0.31 7.82 16.17
N CYS A 85 -1.33 7.76 17.03
CA CYS A 85 -2.61 7.15 16.70
C CYS A 85 -3.30 7.87 15.53
N GLU A 86 -3.39 9.20 15.58
CA GLU A 86 -4.00 10.01 14.52
C GLU A 86 -3.19 9.93 13.21
N GLY A 87 -1.86 9.97 13.30
CA GLY A 87 -0.99 9.80 12.13
C GLY A 87 -1.19 8.45 11.46
N ARG A 88 -1.27 7.37 12.25
CA ARG A 88 -1.51 6.01 11.71
C ARG A 88 -2.90 5.88 11.07
N ILE A 89 -3.92 6.47 11.68
CA ILE A 89 -5.27 6.50 11.10
C ILE A 89 -5.27 7.18 9.74
N GLN A 90 -4.66 8.37 9.64
CA GLN A 90 -4.58 9.12 8.37
C GLN A 90 -3.80 8.34 7.30
N GLU A 91 -2.71 7.69 7.68
CA GLU A 91 -1.92 6.84 6.79
C GLU A 91 -2.77 5.71 6.21
N ILE A 92 -3.47 4.94 7.07
CA ILE A 92 -4.31 3.81 6.64
C ILE A 92 -5.46 4.30 5.75
N GLU A 93 -6.12 5.40 6.11
CA GLU A 93 -7.18 6.00 5.29
C GLU A 93 -6.69 6.40 3.91
N ALA A 94 -5.52 7.03 3.82
CA ALA A 94 -4.90 7.41 2.55
C ALA A 94 -4.55 6.18 1.70
N LYS A 95 -3.99 5.11 2.31
CA LYS A 95 -3.68 3.86 1.64
C LYS A 95 -4.93 3.18 1.09
N LEU A 96 -5.96 3.01 1.93
CA LEU A 96 -7.21 2.38 1.52
C LEU A 96 -7.96 3.19 0.44
N SER A 97 -7.88 4.52 0.46
CA SER A 97 -8.51 5.37 -0.55
C SER A 97 -7.84 5.27 -1.93
N ASN A 98 -6.54 4.96 -1.96
CA ASN A 98 -5.74 4.82 -3.18
C ASN A 98 -5.47 3.36 -3.56
N ALA A 99 -6.00 2.39 -2.79
CA ALA A 99 -5.78 0.98 -3.04
C ALA A 99 -6.61 0.46 -4.21
N GLN A 100 -5.96 -0.29 -5.11
CA GLN A 100 -6.62 -1.20 -6.02
C GLN A 100 -6.62 -2.59 -5.39
N VAL A 101 -7.74 -2.99 -4.80
CA VAL A 101 -7.86 -4.31 -4.18
C VAL A 101 -8.04 -5.37 -5.25
N ILE A 102 -7.10 -6.33 -5.28
CA ILE A 102 -7.06 -7.44 -6.25
C ILE A 102 -7.31 -8.75 -5.51
N ASP A 103 -8.33 -9.47 -5.96
CA ASP A 103 -8.67 -10.81 -5.49
C ASP A 103 -8.32 -11.82 -6.60
N VAL A 104 -7.16 -12.44 -6.47
CA VAL A 104 -6.66 -13.39 -7.48
C VAL A 104 -7.44 -14.70 -7.48
N THR A 105 -8.12 -15.04 -6.39
CA THR A 105 -8.90 -16.29 -6.30
C THR A 105 -10.08 -16.31 -7.28
N LYS A 106 -10.51 -15.14 -7.73
CA LYS A 106 -11.58 -14.97 -8.73
C LYS A 106 -11.09 -14.99 -10.16
N MET A 107 -9.77 -15.03 -10.37
CA MET A 107 -9.17 -15.05 -11.70
C MET A 107 -8.95 -16.50 -12.17
N PRO A 108 -9.14 -16.79 -13.46
CA PRO A 108 -8.79 -18.10 -14.00
C PRO A 108 -7.27 -18.29 -13.89
N ASN A 109 -6.84 -19.36 -13.23
CA ASN A 109 -5.41 -19.69 -13.18
C ASN A 109 -4.99 -20.27 -14.54
N ASN A 110 -4.11 -19.56 -15.20
CA ASN A 110 -3.53 -19.94 -16.50
C ASN A 110 -2.01 -20.24 -16.39
N GLY A 111 -1.49 -20.45 -15.18
CA GLY A 111 -0.06 -20.70 -14.92
C GLY A 111 0.83 -19.45 -14.99
N ARG A 112 0.24 -18.26 -15.17
CA ARG A 112 1.01 -17.02 -15.29
C ARG A 112 1.17 -16.33 -13.95
N VAL A 113 2.38 -15.85 -13.67
CA VAL A 113 2.67 -15.09 -12.46
C VAL A 113 2.10 -13.68 -12.57
N ILE A 114 1.16 -13.36 -11.66
CA ILE A 114 0.52 -12.05 -11.53
C ILE A 114 0.64 -11.55 -10.08
N PHE A 115 0.25 -10.28 -9.85
CA PHE A 115 0.12 -9.74 -8.49
C PHE A 115 -0.85 -10.59 -7.65
N GLY A 116 -0.48 -10.91 -6.43
CA GLY A 116 -1.25 -11.75 -5.51
C GLY A 116 -1.04 -13.26 -5.66
N ALA A 117 -0.38 -13.73 -6.74
CA ALA A 117 -0.09 -15.14 -6.96
C ALA A 117 0.92 -15.68 -5.93
N THR A 118 0.77 -16.96 -5.64
CA THR A 118 1.74 -17.77 -4.88
C THR A 118 2.56 -18.57 -5.90
N VAL A 119 3.88 -18.41 -5.86
CA VAL A 119 4.81 -18.97 -6.84
C VAL A 119 5.83 -19.84 -6.15
N SER A 120 5.93 -21.10 -6.54
CA SER A 120 7.01 -21.99 -6.12
C SER A 120 8.12 -21.95 -7.15
N VAL A 121 9.33 -21.65 -6.70
CA VAL A 121 10.53 -21.54 -7.53
C VAL A 121 11.64 -22.44 -7.01
N GLU A 122 12.51 -22.90 -7.89
CA GLU A 122 13.74 -23.62 -7.56
C GLU A 122 14.94 -22.78 -8.01
N ASN A 123 15.90 -22.61 -7.10
CA ASN A 123 17.18 -22.02 -7.42
C ASN A 123 18.04 -23.04 -8.14
N LEU A 124 18.41 -22.81 -9.39
CA LEU A 124 19.15 -23.77 -10.20
C LEU A 124 20.62 -23.96 -9.77
N ASP A 125 21.18 -23.02 -8.98
CA ASP A 125 22.56 -23.14 -8.46
C ASP A 125 22.62 -24.01 -7.20
N THR A 126 21.58 -23.96 -6.34
CA THR A 126 21.56 -24.63 -5.02
C THR A 126 20.55 -25.77 -4.92
N GLU A 127 19.66 -25.91 -5.90
CA GLU A 127 18.52 -26.84 -5.91
C GLU A 127 17.52 -26.60 -4.75
N ASP A 128 17.59 -25.41 -4.12
CA ASP A 128 16.67 -25.03 -3.03
C ASP A 128 15.32 -24.57 -3.59
N GLN A 129 14.25 -25.18 -3.09
CA GLN A 129 12.89 -24.77 -3.44
C GLN A 129 12.33 -23.77 -2.43
N GLN A 130 11.71 -22.73 -2.92
CA GLN A 130 11.07 -21.69 -2.13
C GLN A 130 9.72 -21.33 -2.71
N THR A 131 8.78 -20.98 -1.83
CA THR A 131 7.45 -20.51 -2.25
C THR A 131 7.26 -19.09 -1.78
N TYR A 132 6.97 -18.18 -2.72
CA TYR A 132 6.73 -16.77 -2.45
C TYR A 132 5.30 -16.39 -2.81
N ARG A 133 4.70 -15.50 -2.04
CA ARG A 133 3.48 -14.81 -2.42
C ARG A 133 3.81 -13.36 -2.75
N ILE A 134 3.37 -12.89 -3.93
CA ILE A 134 3.60 -11.53 -4.39
C ILE A 134 2.48 -10.63 -3.85
N VAL A 135 2.84 -9.65 -3.02
CA VAL A 135 1.90 -8.79 -2.30
C VAL A 135 2.25 -7.31 -2.46
N GLY A 136 1.42 -6.41 -1.95
CA GLY A 136 1.73 -4.98 -1.88
C GLY A 136 2.90 -4.68 -0.91
N ASP A 137 3.49 -3.49 -1.02
CA ASP A 137 4.63 -3.09 -0.19
C ASP A 137 4.31 -3.16 1.32
N ASP A 138 3.09 -2.76 1.70
CA ASP A 138 2.63 -2.75 3.09
C ASP A 138 2.33 -4.14 3.67
N GLU A 139 2.20 -5.13 2.81
CA GLU A 139 1.89 -6.51 3.17
C GLU A 139 3.14 -7.40 3.23
N ALA A 140 4.27 -6.88 2.72
CA ALA A 140 5.50 -7.65 2.59
C ALA A 140 6.04 -8.08 3.96
N ASP A 141 6.26 -9.38 4.12
CA ASP A 141 6.87 -10.00 5.30
C ASP A 141 7.73 -11.19 4.87
N PHE A 142 9.02 -10.97 4.81
CA PHE A 142 9.97 -11.99 4.37
C PHE A 142 9.96 -13.25 5.25
N LYS A 143 9.61 -13.13 6.54
CA LYS A 143 9.52 -14.29 7.44
C LYS A 143 8.38 -15.24 7.07
N HIS A 144 7.36 -14.72 6.40
CA HIS A 144 6.20 -15.45 5.92
C HIS A 144 6.22 -15.64 4.39
N ASN A 145 7.37 -15.43 3.74
CA ASN A 145 7.54 -15.50 2.29
C ASN A 145 6.61 -14.58 1.50
N LEU A 146 6.16 -13.48 2.10
CA LEU A 146 5.40 -12.43 1.44
C LEU A 146 6.38 -11.40 0.87
N ILE A 147 6.52 -11.39 -0.45
CA ILE A 147 7.45 -10.49 -1.13
C ILE A 147 6.71 -9.33 -1.78
N SER A 148 7.27 -8.12 -1.63
CA SER A 148 6.74 -6.94 -2.30
C SER A 148 6.77 -7.11 -3.82
N VAL A 149 5.71 -6.65 -4.48
CA VAL A 149 5.63 -6.54 -5.96
C VAL A 149 6.80 -5.76 -6.56
N ASN A 150 7.40 -4.85 -5.78
CA ASN A 150 8.54 -4.04 -6.17
C ASN A 150 9.89 -4.70 -5.89
N SER A 151 9.92 -5.86 -5.22
CA SER A 151 11.16 -6.58 -4.96
C SER A 151 11.79 -7.10 -6.26
N PRO A 152 13.13 -7.26 -6.32
CA PRO A 152 13.81 -7.80 -7.49
C PRO A 152 13.29 -9.18 -7.92
N ILE A 153 12.99 -10.03 -6.94
CA ILE A 153 12.45 -11.39 -7.19
C ILE A 153 11.06 -11.28 -7.81
N ALA A 154 10.13 -10.54 -7.21
CA ALA A 154 8.78 -10.39 -7.75
C ALA A 154 8.78 -9.79 -9.16
N ARG A 155 9.63 -8.77 -9.40
CA ARG A 155 9.74 -8.13 -10.72
C ARG A 155 10.31 -9.05 -11.79
N GLY A 156 11.18 -9.99 -11.43
CA GLY A 156 11.69 -11.00 -12.34
C GLY A 156 10.65 -12.07 -12.68
N LEU A 157 9.79 -12.40 -11.71
CA LEU A 157 8.78 -13.46 -11.86
C LEU A 157 7.49 -12.98 -12.55
N ILE A 158 7.03 -11.75 -12.26
CA ILE A 158 5.77 -11.24 -12.81
C ILE A 158 5.77 -11.28 -14.34
N GLY A 159 4.67 -11.83 -14.88
CA GLY A 159 4.46 -11.98 -16.31
C GLY A 159 5.05 -13.25 -16.92
N LYS A 160 5.78 -14.06 -16.13
CA LYS A 160 6.32 -15.36 -16.51
C LYS A 160 5.30 -16.47 -16.26
N GLU A 161 5.58 -17.67 -16.76
CA GLU A 161 4.69 -18.84 -16.68
C GLU A 161 5.40 -20.02 -16.02
N GLU A 162 4.62 -21.03 -15.60
CA GLU A 162 5.15 -22.28 -15.09
C GLU A 162 6.12 -22.92 -16.11
N GLY A 163 7.29 -23.38 -15.65
CA GLY A 163 8.37 -23.95 -16.44
C GLY A 163 9.35 -22.91 -17.03
N ASP A 164 9.09 -21.61 -16.84
CA ASP A 164 10.05 -20.59 -17.27
C ASP A 164 11.26 -20.53 -16.33
N VAL A 165 12.45 -20.34 -16.92
CA VAL A 165 13.68 -20.01 -16.20
C VAL A 165 13.90 -18.51 -16.26
N VAL A 166 14.16 -17.89 -15.11
CA VAL A 166 14.37 -16.44 -14.99
C VAL A 166 15.68 -16.13 -14.28
N THR A 167 16.47 -15.23 -14.83
CA THR A 167 17.68 -14.70 -14.20
C THR A 167 17.33 -13.44 -13.42
N ILE A 168 17.54 -13.45 -12.11
CA ILE A 168 17.22 -12.35 -11.21
C ILE A 168 18.50 -11.71 -10.67
N LYS A 169 18.61 -10.40 -10.84
CA LYS A 169 19.72 -9.60 -10.29
C LYS A 169 19.43 -9.28 -8.82
N THR A 170 20.20 -9.88 -7.95
CA THR A 170 20.17 -9.61 -6.50
C THR A 170 21.42 -8.84 -6.08
N PRO A 171 21.45 -8.21 -4.90
CA PRO A 171 22.67 -7.61 -4.35
C PRO A 171 23.84 -8.59 -4.20
N GLY A 172 23.54 -9.90 -4.11
CA GLY A 172 24.55 -10.98 -4.00
C GLY A 172 25.02 -11.52 -5.35
N GLY A 173 24.47 -11.07 -6.47
CA GLY A 173 24.77 -11.57 -7.80
C GLY A 173 23.53 -11.91 -8.62
N GLU A 174 23.74 -12.47 -9.80
CA GLU A 174 22.68 -13.03 -10.64
C GLU A 174 22.38 -14.46 -10.14
N VAL A 175 21.10 -14.77 -10.01
CA VAL A 175 20.61 -16.08 -9.58
C VAL A 175 19.56 -16.54 -10.57
N GLU A 176 19.62 -17.81 -10.98
CA GLU A 176 18.65 -18.39 -11.90
C GLU A 176 17.62 -19.19 -11.10
N TYR A 177 16.34 -18.92 -11.40
CA TYR A 177 15.20 -19.62 -10.81
C TYR A 177 14.35 -20.25 -11.90
N GLU A 178 13.94 -21.51 -11.69
CA GLU A 178 12.88 -22.14 -12.46
C GLU A 178 11.54 -21.98 -11.73
N ILE A 179 10.48 -21.62 -12.45
CA ILE A 179 9.13 -21.51 -11.91
C ILE A 179 8.48 -22.90 -11.94
N LEU A 180 8.33 -23.51 -10.78
CA LEU A 180 7.77 -24.87 -10.66
C LEU A 180 6.24 -24.86 -10.69
N LYS A 181 5.61 -23.88 -10.02
CA LYS A 181 4.16 -23.83 -9.85
C LYS A 181 3.66 -22.41 -9.60
N VAL A 182 2.49 -22.08 -10.16
CA VAL A 182 1.79 -20.82 -9.90
C VAL A 182 0.37 -21.10 -9.39
N GLU A 183 0.03 -20.59 -8.22
CA GLU A 183 -1.25 -20.78 -7.56
C GLU A 183 -1.93 -19.43 -7.25
N TYR A 184 -3.24 -19.38 -7.43
CA TYR A 184 -4.06 -18.21 -7.10
C TYR A 184 -4.88 -18.52 -5.85
N LEU A 185 -4.26 -18.31 -4.65
CA LEU A 185 -4.76 -18.68 -3.31
C LEU A 185 -5.22 -17.47 -2.49
#